data_5bd48403c4f14fb7c4ff05b5d18aa2bc
#
_entry.id   5bd48403c4f14fb7c4ff05b5d18aa2bc
#
_cell.length_a   1.000
_cell.length_b   1.000
_cell.length_c   1.000
_cell.angle_alpha   90.00
_cell.angle_beta   90.00
_cell.angle_gamma   90.00
#
_symmetry.space_group_name_H-M   'P 1'
#
loop_
_entity.id
_entity.type
_entity.pdbx_description
1 polymer ?
#
loop_
_entity_poly.entity_id
_entity_poly.type
_entity_poly.pdbx_seq_one_letter_code
_entity_poly.pdbx_strand_id
1 'polypeptide(L)'
;MLHHIKLIFFALALITAPLSAQKLQVGSCELKDGGIYTGELLGGKANGKGRAVYENGDTYEGEFVKGFRQGQGTFTAADGSRYEGSWMKNERHGKGTFYAVNNNRYVGLWYRNRKEGHGVMYYYNGDVYDGDWKEDKREGKGTYTFKSGAFYKGDWEDDKKAGKGYFDWNDGSKYEGTWLNNRRNGKGTYFYADGDYYTGDWKDDMQNGKGIYKFRNGDVYEGQYVNGERTGEGIFKFATGDQYNGHFLNGEQSGQGTFIWKNVANYTGQWQNNMRHGHGTYKWKNGDEYTGSWVNNKMDGKGVLRTADGTKFNGEFKEGRKHGKSVELRPDGSKIECTYKDGERHGKYVEYDRNGNVTKKGEYSNGRVVQ
;
A
#
# COMPACT_ATOMS: atom_id res chain seq x y z
N MET A 1 -90.67 37.60 20.57
CA MET A 1 -91.18 36.41 19.88
C MET A 1 -90.14 35.34 20.01
N LEU A 2 -90.31 34.39 20.99
CA LEU A 2 -89.41 33.25 21.23
C LEU A 2 -89.84 32.12 20.32
N HIS A 3 -88.87 31.58 19.51
CA HIS A 3 -89.05 30.33 18.81
C HIS A 3 -88.26 29.24 19.54
N HIS A 4 -89.03 28.27 20.05
CA HIS A 4 -88.50 27.07 20.64
C HIS A 4 -88.04 26.08 19.54
N ILE A 5 -86.72 25.73 19.53
CA ILE A 5 -86.20 24.64 18.73
C ILE A 5 -86.17 23.40 19.63
N LYS A 6 -86.94 22.36 19.31
CA LYS A 6 -86.90 21.05 19.91
C LYS A 6 -85.74 20.29 19.35
N LEU A 7 -84.73 19.97 20.21
CA LEU A 7 -83.65 18.99 19.89
C LEU A 7 -84.19 17.56 20.07
N ILE A 8 -84.25 16.82 18.98
CA ILE A 8 -84.49 15.39 19.00
C ILE A 8 -83.20 14.64 19.16
N PHE A 9 -82.94 13.99 20.33
CA PHE A 9 -81.82 13.09 20.55
C PHE A 9 -82.13 11.74 19.91
N PHE A 10 -81.39 11.36 18.81
CA PHE A 10 -81.31 9.98 18.37
C PHE A 10 -80.34 9.24 19.23
N ALA A 11 -80.74 8.37 20.07
CA ALA A 11 -79.86 7.44 20.79
C ALA A 11 -79.40 6.34 19.81
N LEU A 12 -78.18 6.45 19.34
CA LEU A 12 -77.52 5.37 18.57
C LEU A 12 -77.12 4.31 19.56
N ALA A 13 -77.84 3.19 19.63
CA ALA A 13 -77.46 2.00 20.39
C ALA A 13 -76.26 1.33 19.69
N LEU A 14 -75.06 1.60 20.17
CA LEU A 14 -73.86 0.80 19.81
C LEU A 14 -74.05 -0.60 20.31
N ILE A 15 -74.42 -1.52 19.44
CA ILE A 15 -74.37 -2.99 19.69
C ILE A 15 -72.87 -3.35 19.68
N THR A 16 -72.24 -3.33 20.84
CA THR A 16 -70.93 -3.97 21.03
C THR A 16 -71.14 -5.48 21.08
N ALA A 17 -71.02 -6.14 19.94
CA ALA A 17 -70.88 -7.59 19.93
C ALA A 17 -69.63 -7.94 20.74
N PRO A 18 -69.69 -8.87 21.70
CA PRO A 18 -68.46 -9.28 22.41
C PRO A 18 -67.50 -9.89 21.40
N LEU A 19 -66.34 -9.28 21.26
CA LEU A 19 -65.25 -9.90 20.53
C LEU A 19 -64.88 -11.15 21.31
N SER A 20 -65.41 -12.32 20.93
CA SER A 20 -65.03 -13.58 21.55
C SER A 20 -63.55 -13.78 21.29
N ALA A 21 -62.74 -13.63 22.33
CA ALA A 21 -61.32 -13.96 22.27
C ALA A 21 -61.22 -15.40 21.81
N GLN A 22 -60.82 -15.62 20.55
CA GLN A 22 -60.56 -16.94 20.03
C GLN A 22 -59.51 -17.60 20.92
N LYS A 23 -59.84 -18.73 21.56
CA LYS A 23 -58.94 -19.46 22.48
C LYS A 23 -57.94 -20.23 21.69
N LEU A 24 -56.65 -20.12 22.05
CA LEU A 24 -55.60 -20.96 21.52
C LEU A 24 -55.95 -22.44 21.80
N GLN A 25 -55.83 -23.26 20.78
CA GLN A 25 -56.01 -24.70 20.85
C GLN A 25 -54.68 -25.39 20.50
N VAL A 26 -54.36 -26.52 21.07
CA VAL A 26 -53.21 -27.37 20.69
C VAL A 26 -53.67 -28.37 19.63
N GLY A 27 -52.96 -28.51 18.54
CA GLY A 27 -53.33 -29.42 17.45
C GLY A 27 -52.30 -29.40 16.31
N SER A 28 -52.69 -30.01 15.20
CA SER A 28 -51.85 -30.04 13.97
C SER A 28 -52.59 -29.43 12.79
N CYS A 29 -51.83 -28.80 11.90
CA CYS A 29 -52.33 -28.32 10.63
C CYS A 29 -51.22 -28.32 9.57
N GLU A 30 -51.59 -28.33 8.30
CA GLU A 30 -50.68 -28.16 7.18
C GLU A 30 -50.38 -26.67 6.97
N LEU A 31 -49.09 -26.35 6.74
CA LEU A 31 -48.65 -25.03 6.40
C LEU A 31 -48.68 -24.79 4.88
N LYS A 32 -48.75 -23.55 4.44
CA LYS A 32 -48.76 -23.21 3.00
C LYS A 32 -47.50 -23.63 2.26
N ASP A 33 -46.38 -23.81 2.96
CA ASP A 33 -45.07 -24.23 2.43
C ASP A 33 -44.87 -25.76 2.53
N GLY A 34 -45.96 -26.53 2.79
CA GLY A 34 -45.98 -28.00 2.78
C GLY A 34 -45.52 -28.65 4.10
N GLY A 35 -45.22 -27.86 5.13
CA GLY A 35 -44.86 -28.42 6.44
C GLY A 35 -46.06 -28.85 7.26
N ILE A 36 -45.94 -29.95 8.04
CA ILE A 36 -46.89 -30.36 9.05
C ILE A 36 -46.51 -29.70 10.37
N TYR A 37 -47.36 -28.79 10.81
CA TYR A 37 -47.22 -28.06 12.07
C TYR A 37 -47.95 -28.80 13.19
N THR A 38 -47.33 -28.85 14.37
CA THR A 38 -47.94 -29.29 15.62
C THR A 38 -47.63 -28.27 16.72
N GLY A 39 -48.67 -27.75 17.36
CA GLY A 39 -48.51 -26.69 18.37
C GLY A 39 -49.79 -25.88 18.57
N GLU A 40 -49.64 -24.62 18.95
CA GLU A 40 -50.75 -23.71 19.25
C GLU A 40 -51.43 -23.24 17.96
N LEU A 41 -52.74 -23.32 17.90
CA LEU A 41 -53.58 -22.95 16.76
C LEU A 41 -54.53 -21.80 17.14
N LEU A 42 -54.76 -20.91 16.22
CA LEU A 42 -55.81 -19.86 16.29
C LEU A 42 -56.63 -19.92 15.00
N GLY A 43 -57.89 -20.25 15.10
CA GLY A 43 -58.78 -20.40 13.93
C GLY A 43 -58.26 -21.45 12.94
N GLY A 44 -57.71 -22.57 13.43
CA GLY A 44 -57.20 -23.67 12.62
C GLY A 44 -55.84 -23.38 11.93
N LYS A 45 -55.18 -22.27 12.22
CA LYS A 45 -53.89 -21.94 11.67
C LYS A 45 -52.80 -21.92 12.75
N ALA A 46 -51.58 -22.27 12.40
CA ALA A 46 -50.43 -22.16 13.28
C ALA A 46 -50.31 -20.73 13.83
N ASN A 47 -50.37 -20.61 15.18
CA ASN A 47 -50.29 -19.30 15.84
C ASN A 47 -49.85 -19.50 17.29
N GLY A 48 -48.69 -18.97 17.67
CA GLY A 48 -48.04 -19.24 18.93
C GLY A 48 -46.86 -20.20 18.76
N LYS A 49 -46.52 -20.99 19.81
CA LYS A 49 -45.35 -21.89 19.78
C LYS A 49 -45.73 -23.26 19.19
N GLY A 50 -44.81 -23.78 18.40
CA GLY A 50 -44.96 -25.13 17.84
C GLY A 50 -43.77 -25.57 16.98
N ARG A 51 -43.94 -26.79 16.44
CA ARG A 51 -42.92 -27.44 15.60
C ARG A 51 -43.52 -27.76 14.23
N ALA A 52 -42.79 -27.45 13.17
CA ALA A 52 -43.10 -27.87 11.81
C ALA A 52 -42.07 -28.91 11.34
N VAL A 53 -42.52 -29.89 10.58
CA VAL A 53 -41.68 -30.90 9.90
C VAL A 53 -42.05 -30.86 8.43
N TYR A 54 -41.05 -30.77 7.58
CA TYR A 54 -41.21 -30.68 6.13
C TYR A 54 -40.87 -32.02 5.48
N GLU A 55 -41.41 -32.28 4.31
CA GLU A 55 -41.23 -33.54 3.59
C GLU A 55 -39.78 -33.85 3.25
N ASN A 56 -38.96 -32.81 2.99
CA ASN A 56 -37.53 -32.93 2.72
C ASN A 56 -36.67 -33.21 3.97
N GLY A 57 -37.28 -33.34 5.14
CA GLY A 57 -36.59 -33.58 6.41
C GLY A 57 -36.19 -32.32 7.19
N ASP A 58 -36.43 -31.12 6.66
CA ASP A 58 -36.23 -29.89 7.41
C ASP A 58 -37.17 -29.81 8.61
N THR A 59 -36.77 -29.12 9.66
CA THR A 59 -37.62 -28.87 10.82
C THR A 59 -37.53 -27.41 11.25
N TYR A 60 -38.60 -26.93 11.83
CA TYR A 60 -38.63 -25.62 12.50
C TYR A 60 -39.31 -25.76 13.86
N GLU A 61 -38.73 -25.19 14.89
CA GLU A 61 -39.32 -25.09 16.22
C GLU A 61 -39.26 -23.64 16.68
N GLY A 62 -40.41 -23.04 16.97
CA GLY A 62 -40.48 -21.62 17.31
C GLY A 62 -41.87 -21.01 17.24
N GLU A 63 -41.91 -19.71 17.09
CA GLU A 63 -43.13 -18.92 17.09
C GLU A 63 -43.73 -18.84 15.69
N PHE A 64 -45.05 -18.88 15.63
CA PHE A 64 -45.85 -18.70 14.41
C PHE A 64 -46.93 -17.64 14.60
N VAL A 65 -47.19 -16.88 13.52
CA VAL A 65 -48.33 -15.98 13.45
C VAL A 65 -49.04 -16.19 12.12
N LYS A 66 -50.30 -16.56 12.18
CA LYS A 66 -51.18 -16.78 11.00
C LYS A 66 -50.60 -17.76 9.97
N GLY A 67 -49.86 -18.79 10.44
CA GLY A 67 -49.25 -19.83 9.61
C GLY A 67 -47.84 -19.48 9.08
N PHE A 68 -47.25 -18.37 9.48
CA PHE A 68 -45.89 -17.95 9.11
C PHE A 68 -44.95 -18.07 10.32
N ARG A 69 -43.70 -18.52 10.09
CA ARG A 69 -42.62 -18.41 11.09
C ARG A 69 -42.43 -16.93 11.42
N GLN A 70 -42.49 -16.60 12.70
CA GLN A 70 -42.44 -15.24 13.23
C GLN A 70 -41.77 -15.26 14.61
N GLY A 71 -41.17 -14.14 15.07
CA GLY A 71 -40.56 -14.09 16.40
C GLY A 71 -39.30 -14.96 16.49
N GLN A 72 -39.09 -15.68 17.57
CA GLN A 72 -37.90 -16.53 17.79
C GLN A 72 -38.15 -17.97 17.36
N GLY A 73 -37.13 -18.59 16.76
CA GLY A 73 -37.19 -19.98 16.37
C GLY A 73 -35.91 -20.55 15.81
N THR A 74 -35.85 -21.89 15.83
CA THR A 74 -34.74 -22.69 15.31
C THR A 74 -35.19 -23.44 14.07
N PHE A 75 -34.52 -23.23 12.95
CA PHE A 75 -34.66 -24.02 11.73
C PHE A 75 -33.45 -24.94 11.60
N THR A 76 -33.71 -26.23 11.42
CA THR A 76 -32.67 -27.22 11.13
C THR A 76 -32.96 -27.84 9.78
N ALA A 77 -32.05 -27.68 8.83
CA ALA A 77 -32.14 -28.30 7.53
C ALA A 77 -31.74 -29.78 7.56
N ALA A 78 -32.22 -30.55 6.61
CA ALA A 78 -31.91 -31.98 6.48
C ALA A 78 -30.42 -32.28 6.27
N ASP A 79 -29.65 -31.28 5.72
CA ASP A 79 -28.21 -31.37 5.58
C ASP A 79 -27.43 -31.14 6.90
N GLY A 80 -28.13 -30.82 7.99
CA GLY A 80 -27.57 -30.53 9.30
C GLY A 80 -27.21 -29.05 9.54
N SER A 81 -27.36 -28.18 8.57
CA SER A 81 -27.22 -26.73 8.81
C SER A 81 -28.34 -26.20 9.68
N ARG A 82 -28.09 -25.19 10.50
CA ARG A 82 -29.04 -24.70 11.50
C ARG A 82 -29.03 -23.20 11.63
N TYR A 83 -30.20 -22.59 11.76
CA TYR A 83 -30.38 -21.21 12.12
C TYR A 83 -31.16 -21.04 13.40
N GLU A 84 -30.66 -20.26 14.33
CA GLU A 84 -31.31 -19.89 15.57
C GLU A 84 -31.44 -18.36 15.63
N GLY A 85 -32.66 -17.85 15.73
CA GLY A 85 -32.84 -16.41 15.77
C GLY A 85 -34.24 -15.92 15.42
N SER A 86 -34.28 -14.66 15.04
CA SER A 86 -35.53 -13.98 14.75
C SER A 86 -36.01 -14.26 13.33
N TRP A 87 -37.32 -14.36 13.18
CA TRP A 87 -38.04 -14.64 11.94
C TRP A 87 -39.11 -13.60 11.69
N MET A 88 -39.34 -13.25 10.43
CA MET A 88 -40.42 -12.39 9.96
C MET A 88 -40.99 -12.97 8.67
N LYS A 89 -42.28 -13.41 8.71
CA LYS A 89 -43.02 -13.94 7.52
C LYS A 89 -42.24 -15.01 6.76
N ASN A 90 -41.73 -16.02 7.48
CA ASN A 90 -40.91 -17.15 6.99
C ASN A 90 -39.49 -16.82 6.59
N GLU A 91 -39.01 -15.56 6.75
CA GLU A 91 -37.65 -15.14 6.43
C GLU A 91 -36.83 -14.93 7.70
N ARG A 92 -35.53 -15.30 7.66
CA ARG A 92 -34.57 -14.94 8.72
C ARG A 92 -34.48 -13.41 8.78
N HIS A 93 -34.63 -12.84 9.96
CA HIS A 93 -34.71 -11.40 10.15
C HIS A 93 -34.20 -11.02 11.55
N GLY A 94 -33.65 -9.78 11.72
CA GLY A 94 -33.14 -9.37 13.02
C GLY A 94 -31.90 -10.15 13.45
N LYS A 95 -31.73 -10.41 14.74
CA LYS A 95 -30.57 -11.13 15.29
C LYS A 95 -30.71 -12.64 15.12
N GLY A 96 -29.61 -13.30 14.73
CA GLY A 96 -29.59 -14.77 14.63
C GLY A 96 -28.20 -15.35 14.42
N THR A 97 -28.10 -16.64 14.73
CA THR A 97 -26.89 -17.44 14.54
C THR A 97 -27.15 -18.51 13.48
N PHE A 98 -26.30 -18.60 12.49
CA PHE A 98 -26.31 -19.65 11.48
C PHE A 98 -25.09 -20.56 11.64
N TYR A 99 -25.32 -21.87 11.71
CA TYR A 99 -24.33 -22.92 11.73
C TYR A 99 -24.35 -23.65 10.40
N ALA A 100 -23.28 -23.55 9.63
CA ALA A 100 -23.16 -24.25 8.36
C ALA A 100 -22.60 -25.68 8.54
N VAL A 101 -22.87 -26.56 7.61
CA VAL A 101 -22.39 -27.96 7.60
C VAL A 101 -20.86 -28.05 7.65
N ASN A 102 -20.17 -27.10 7.04
CA ASN A 102 -18.72 -27.02 7.02
C ASN A 102 -18.08 -26.39 8.28
N ASN A 103 -18.84 -26.31 9.39
CA ASN A 103 -18.46 -25.71 10.66
C ASN A 103 -18.21 -24.17 10.63
N ASN A 104 -18.57 -23.48 9.56
CA ASN A 104 -18.64 -22.03 9.61
C ASN A 104 -19.82 -21.61 10.49
N ARG A 105 -19.65 -20.53 11.25
CA ARG A 105 -20.71 -19.97 12.09
C ARG A 105 -20.78 -18.46 11.91
N TYR A 106 -21.98 -17.98 11.60
CA TYR A 106 -22.26 -16.54 11.57
C TYR A 106 -23.16 -16.15 12.72
N VAL A 107 -22.82 -15.08 13.42
CA VAL A 107 -23.60 -14.47 14.50
C VAL A 107 -23.80 -13.00 14.15
N GLY A 108 -25.02 -12.57 13.85
CA GLY A 108 -25.23 -11.19 13.44
C GLY A 108 -26.66 -10.86 13.04
N LEU A 109 -26.79 -9.77 12.31
CA LEU A 109 -28.05 -9.27 11.81
C LEU A 109 -28.41 -9.92 10.45
N TRP A 110 -29.71 -10.10 10.26
CA TRP A 110 -30.31 -10.71 9.09
C TRP A 110 -31.45 -9.80 8.55
N TYR A 111 -31.54 -9.70 7.26
CA TYR A 111 -32.64 -9.05 6.58
C TYR A 111 -33.06 -9.87 5.36
N ARG A 112 -34.32 -10.38 5.38
CA ARG A 112 -34.88 -11.19 4.29
C ARG A 112 -33.94 -12.32 3.83
N ASN A 113 -33.53 -13.18 4.78
CA ASN A 113 -32.63 -14.32 4.60
C ASN A 113 -31.17 -14.00 4.26
N ARG A 114 -30.76 -12.74 4.17
CA ARG A 114 -29.37 -12.30 3.88
C ARG A 114 -28.71 -11.74 5.14
N LYS A 115 -27.42 -11.89 5.24
CA LYS A 115 -26.61 -11.20 6.25
C LYS A 115 -26.62 -9.71 5.93
N GLU A 116 -26.92 -8.91 6.93
CA GLU A 116 -27.08 -7.45 6.79
C GLU A 116 -26.66 -6.76 8.09
N GLY A 117 -26.03 -5.56 7.97
CA GLY A 117 -25.53 -4.84 9.14
C GLY A 117 -24.38 -5.57 9.85
N HIS A 118 -24.24 -5.37 11.16
CA HIS A 118 -23.10 -5.92 11.89
C HIS A 118 -23.24 -7.41 12.20
N GLY A 119 -22.11 -8.17 12.03
CA GLY A 119 -22.06 -9.60 12.35
C GLY A 119 -20.66 -10.18 12.34
N VAL A 120 -20.51 -11.30 13.05
CA VAL A 120 -19.25 -12.03 13.19
C VAL A 120 -19.34 -13.36 12.47
N MET A 121 -18.41 -13.62 11.56
CA MET A 121 -18.24 -14.91 10.89
C MET A 121 -17.03 -15.63 11.48
N TYR A 122 -17.24 -16.80 11.98
CA TYR A 122 -16.20 -17.74 12.39
C TYR A 122 -16.03 -18.78 11.30
N TYR A 123 -14.87 -18.84 10.69
CA TYR A 123 -14.56 -19.78 9.62
C TYR A 123 -13.99 -21.10 10.19
N TYR A 124 -14.24 -22.19 9.51
CA TYR A 124 -13.78 -23.53 9.93
C TYR A 124 -12.25 -23.65 10.03
N ASN A 125 -11.51 -22.80 9.27
CA ASN A 125 -10.04 -22.75 9.29
C ASN A 125 -9.49 -21.99 10.52
N GLY A 126 -10.35 -21.40 11.35
CA GLY A 126 -9.99 -20.62 12.53
C GLY A 126 -9.87 -19.12 12.30
N ASP A 127 -10.11 -18.64 11.08
CA ASP A 127 -10.19 -17.20 10.81
C ASP A 127 -11.49 -16.61 11.38
N VAL A 128 -11.50 -15.31 11.63
CA VAL A 128 -12.68 -14.58 12.12
C VAL A 128 -12.83 -13.28 11.35
N TYR A 129 -14.03 -13.00 10.87
CA TYR A 129 -14.39 -11.66 10.40
C TYR A 129 -15.42 -11.05 11.35
N ASP A 130 -15.16 -9.84 11.83
CA ASP A 130 -16.03 -9.05 12.69
C ASP A 130 -16.23 -7.68 12.02
N GLY A 131 -17.45 -7.41 11.54
CA GLY A 131 -17.71 -6.20 10.77
C GLY A 131 -19.07 -6.16 10.10
N ASP A 132 -19.20 -5.21 9.18
CA ASP A 132 -20.46 -4.92 8.49
C ASP A 132 -20.66 -5.84 7.28
N TRP A 133 -21.93 -6.15 7.04
CA TRP A 133 -22.43 -7.01 5.97
C TRP A 133 -23.53 -6.32 5.19
N LYS A 134 -23.55 -6.54 3.90
CA LYS A 134 -24.62 -6.11 3.01
C LYS A 134 -24.87 -7.18 1.97
N GLU A 135 -26.12 -7.68 1.89
CA GLU A 135 -26.51 -8.73 0.94
C GLU A 135 -25.55 -9.92 0.92
N ASP A 136 -25.22 -10.47 2.10
CA ASP A 136 -24.31 -11.60 2.34
C ASP A 136 -22.82 -11.34 2.12
N LYS A 137 -22.42 -10.14 1.68
CA LYS A 137 -21.03 -9.74 1.46
C LYS A 137 -20.50 -8.86 2.57
N ARG A 138 -19.20 -8.93 2.83
CA ARG A 138 -18.51 -7.98 3.72
C ARG A 138 -18.52 -6.61 3.05
N GLU A 139 -18.97 -5.62 3.79
CA GLU A 139 -19.15 -4.25 3.33
C GLU A 139 -18.86 -3.28 4.48
N GLY A 140 -18.50 -2.01 4.18
CA GLY A 140 -18.28 -1.02 5.24
C GLY A 140 -17.04 -1.28 6.07
N LYS A 141 -17.13 -1.22 7.41
CA LYS A 141 -16.00 -1.41 8.32
C LYS A 141 -15.94 -2.83 8.85
N GLY A 142 -14.73 -3.39 8.93
CA GLY A 142 -14.55 -4.72 9.52
C GLY A 142 -13.11 -5.09 9.80
N THR A 143 -12.95 -6.06 10.70
CA THR A 143 -11.68 -6.68 11.05
C THR A 143 -11.69 -8.13 10.62
N TYR A 144 -10.73 -8.54 9.82
CA TYR A 144 -10.48 -9.93 9.47
C TYR A 144 -9.23 -10.41 10.20
N THR A 145 -9.38 -11.35 11.10
CA THR A 145 -8.27 -11.94 11.87
C THR A 145 -8.00 -13.33 11.33
N PHE A 146 -6.81 -13.57 10.89
CA PHE A 146 -6.35 -14.89 10.45
C PHE A 146 -5.99 -15.76 11.66
N LYS A 147 -6.09 -17.06 11.51
CA LYS A 147 -5.65 -18.04 12.54
C LYS A 147 -4.19 -17.84 12.95
N SER A 148 -3.35 -17.35 12.04
CA SER A 148 -1.94 -17.01 12.30
C SER A 148 -1.73 -15.86 13.27
N GLY A 149 -2.78 -15.10 13.61
CA GLY A 149 -2.71 -13.86 14.38
C GLY A 149 -2.53 -12.60 13.52
N ALA A 150 -2.24 -12.74 12.23
CA ALA A 150 -2.28 -11.60 11.30
C ALA A 150 -3.70 -11.02 11.24
N PHE A 151 -3.85 -9.72 10.96
CA PHE A 151 -5.18 -9.14 10.80
C PHE A 151 -5.21 -7.96 9.85
N TYR A 152 -6.36 -7.77 9.22
CA TYR A 152 -6.72 -6.56 8.49
C TYR A 152 -7.87 -5.86 9.23
N LYS A 153 -7.75 -4.55 9.41
CA LYS A 153 -8.81 -3.68 9.95
C LYS A 153 -8.99 -2.49 9.03
N GLY A 154 -10.17 -2.34 8.44
CA GLY A 154 -10.39 -1.27 7.46
C GLY A 154 -11.72 -1.36 6.74
N ASP A 155 -11.75 -0.71 5.57
CA ASP A 155 -12.91 -0.67 4.69
C ASP A 155 -13.00 -1.95 3.84
N TRP A 156 -14.23 -2.36 3.60
CA TRP A 156 -14.61 -3.50 2.76
C TRP A 156 -15.64 -3.06 1.73
N GLU A 157 -15.53 -3.58 0.53
CA GLU A 157 -16.46 -3.39 -0.56
C GLU A 157 -16.56 -4.71 -1.35
N ASP A 158 -17.77 -5.28 -1.49
CA ASP A 158 -18.02 -6.54 -2.19
C ASP A 158 -17.02 -7.66 -1.81
N ASP A 159 -16.87 -7.96 -0.50
CA ASP A 159 -15.93 -8.96 0.05
C ASP A 159 -14.44 -8.68 -0.13
N LYS A 160 -14.07 -7.49 -0.62
CA LYS A 160 -12.68 -7.11 -0.87
C LYS A 160 -12.25 -5.99 0.07
N LYS A 161 -10.97 -6.00 0.44
CA LYS A 161 -10.35 -4.85 1.11
C LYS A 161 -10.38 -3.65 0.17
N ALA A 162 -10.87 -2.51 0.67
CA ALA A 162 -11.05 -1.27 -0.07
C ALA A 162 -10.72 -0.07 0.82
N GLY A 163 -10.74 1.16 0.27
CA GLY A 163 -10.61 2.39 1.04
C GLY A 163 -9.42 2.41 1.99
N LYS A 164 -9.61 2.91 3.21
CA LYS A 164 -8.55 2.98 4.23
C LYS A 164 -8.49 1.69 5.04
N GLY A 165 -7.27 1.19 5.28
CA GLY A 165 -7.08 -0.01 6.09
C GLY A 165 -5.67 -0.16 6.63
N TYR A 166 -5.61 -0.91 7.72
CA TYR A 166 -4.39 -1.32 8.40
C TYR A 166 -4.27 -2.84 8.32
N PHE A 167 -3.10 -3.34 7.93
CA PHE A 167 -2.79 -4.75 7.92
C PHE A 167 -1.56 -5.01 8.79
N ASP A 168 -1.65 -5.94 9.72
CA ASP A 168 -0.55 -6.46 10.52
C ASP A 168 -0.33 -7.93 10.12
N TRP A 169 0.86 -8.27 9.62
CA TRP A 169 1.18 -9.65 9.21
C TRP A 169 1.57 -10.56 10.36
N ASN A 170 1.69 -9.99 11.58
CA ASN A 170 2.14 -10.72 12.77
C ASN A 170 3.57 -11.30 12.65
N ASP A 171 4.35 -10.81 11.71
CA ASP A 171 5.78 -11.10 11.49
C ASP A 171 6.68 -9.90 11.77
N GLY A 172 6.10 -8.82 12.29
CA GLY A 172 6.73 -7.51 12.51
C GLY A 172 6.48 -6.51 11.40
N SER A 173 5.99 -6.95 10.24
CA SER A 173 5.65 -6.04 9.14
C SER A 173 4.20 -5.55 9.25
N LYS A 174 3.95 -4.31 8.78
CA LYS A 174 2.65 -3.65 8.85
C LYS A 174 2.44 -2.73 7.65
N TYR A 175 1.18 -2.53 7.28
CA TYR A 175 0.81 -1.53 6.29
C TYR A 175 -0.37 -0.70 6.78
N GLU A 176 -0.26 0.60 6.65
CA GLU A 176 -1.35 1.55 6.85
C GLU A 176 -1.51 2.41 5.60
N GLY A 177 -2.67 2.36 4.97
CA GLY A 177 -2.89 3.09 3.74
C GLY A 177 -4.19 2.74 3.04
N THR A 178 -4.23 3.04 1.74
CA THR A 178 -5.40 2.78 0.89
C THR A 178 -5.29 1.44 0.18
N TRP A 179 -6.46 0.83 -0.02
CA TRP A 179 -6.65 -0.48 -0.64
C TRP A 179 -7.64 -0.37 -1.79
N LEU A 180 -7.44 -1.17 -2.80
CA LEU A 180 -8.36 -1.34 -3.92
C LEU A 180 -8.35 -2.81 -4.35
N ASN A 181 -9.51 -3.48 -4.35
CA ASN A 181 -9.64 -4.88 -4.77
C ASN A 181 -8.62 -5.81 -4.10
N ASN A 182 -8.47 -5.74 -2.76
CA ASN A 182 -7.54 -6.50 -1.93
C ASN A 182 -6.06 -6.11 -2.06
N ARG A 183 -5.67 -5.14 -2.90
CA ARG A 183 -4.30 -4.71 -3.13
C ARG A 183 -4.03 -3.34 -2.51
N ARG A 184 -2.80 -3.11 -2.08
CA ARG A 184 -2.35 -1.76 -1.67
C ARG A 184 -2.37 -0.87 -2.92
N ASN A 185 -3.04 0.27 -2.81
CA ASN A 185 -3.22 1.20 -3.92
C ASN A 185 -3.43 2.61 -3.39
N GLY A 186 -2.86 3.64 -4.05
CA GLY A 186 -2.89 5.03 -3.59
C GLY A 186 -1.84 5.31 -2.53
N LYS A 187 -2.14 6.08 -1.48
CA LYS A 187 -1.17 6.46 -0.46
C LYS A 187 -1.12 5.46 0.69
N GLY A 188 0.11 5.18 1.17
CA GLY A 188 0.27 4.31 2.33
C GLY A 188 1.71 4.21 2.83
N THR A 189 1.84 3.69 4.06
CA THR A 189 3.13 3.43 4.71
C THR A 189 3.25 1.94 4.98
N TYR A 190 4.33 1.34 4.53
CA TYR A 190 4.70 -0.03 4.85
C TYR A 190 5.89 -0.03 5.80
N PHE A 191 5.76 -0.69 6.92
CA PHE A 191 6.82 -0.95 7.90
C PHE A 191 7.31 -2.37 7.69
N TYR A 192 8.58 -2.53 7.42
CA TYR A 192 9.24 -3.82 7.26
C TYR A 192 9.66 -4.38 8.63
N ALA A 193 9.71 -5.69 8.74
CA ALA A 193 10.07 -6.37 9.99
C ALA A 193 11.51 -6.06 10.46
N ASP A 194 12.40 -5.68 9.55
CA ASP A 194 13.79 -5.31 9.84
C ASP A 194 13.98 -3.88 10.36
N GLY A 195 12.89 -3.08 10.36
CA GLY A 195 12.87 -1.69 10.82
C GLY A 195 12.96 -0.64 9.72
N ASP A 196 13.08 -1.05 8.47
CA ASP A 196 12.90 -0.16 7.32
C ASP A 196 11.45 0.32 7.23
N TYR A 197 11.19 1.42 6.53
CA TYR A 197 9.84 1.75 6.12
C TYR A 197 9.79 2.56 4.82
N TYR A 198 8.71 2.36 4.07
CA TYR A 198 8.38 3.13 2.90
C TYR A 198 7.07 3.89 3.12
N THR A 199 7.03 5.16 2.78
CA THR A 199 5.81 5.96 2.72
C THR A 199 5.69 6.64 1.36
N GLY A 200 4.56 6.47 0.69
CA GLY A 200 4.39 7.02 -0.67
C GLY A 200 3.22 6.43 -1.42
N ASP A 201 3.35 6.50 -2.74
CA ASP A 201 2.36 6.00 -3.68
C ASP A 201 2.51 4.50 -3.92
N TRP A 202 1.37 3.82 -4.01
CA TRP A 202 1.23 2.38 -4.27
C TRP A 202 0.32 2.14 -5.46
N LYS A 203 0.64 1.14 -6.25
CA LYS A 203 -0.21 0.63 -7.31
C LYS A 203 -0.06 -0.90 -7.37
N ASP A 204 -1.19 -1.63 -7.25
CA ASP A 204 -1.25 -3.09 -7.34
C ASP A 204 -0.18 -3.81 -6.49
N ASP A 205 -0.08 -3.42 -5.19
CA ASP A 205 0.88 -3.93 -4.20
C ASP A 205 2.34 -3.50 -4.40
N MET A 206 2.67 -2.70 -5.42
CA MET A 206 4.02 -2.21 -5.69
C MET A 206 4.15 -0.71 -5.38
N GLN A 207 5.32 -0.29 -4.93
CA GLN A 207 5.69 1.12 -4.82
C GLN A 207 5.65 1.73 -6.23
N ASN A 208 4.92 2.84 -6.41
CA ASN A 208 4.73 3.43 -7.74
C ASN A 208 4.36 4.91 -7.61
N GLY A 209 5.10 5.79 -8.26
CA GLY A 209 4.96 7.23 -8.10
C GLY A 209 5.99 7.80 -7.12
N LYS A 210 5.62 8.79 -6.31
CA LYS A 210 6.53 9.44 -5.36
C LYS A 210 6.52 8.73 -4.01
N GLY A 211 7.71 8.57 -3.42
CA GLY A 211 7.84 7.96 -2.10
C GLY A 211 9.14 8.27 -1.39
N ILE A 212 9.13 8.01 -0.09
CA ILE A 212 10.27 8.10 0.79
C ILE A 212 10.52 6.71 1.37
N TYR A 213 11.73 6.20 1.20
CA TYR A 213 12.19 4.99 1.84
C TYR A 213 13.21 5.35 2.91
N LYS A 214 12.97 4.94 4.14
CA LYS A 214 13.93 5.10 5.23
C LYS A 214 14.46 3.73 5.65
N PHE A 215 15.76 3.60 5.54
CA PHE A 215 16.49 2.42 5.96
C PHE A 215 16.76 2.49 7.47
N ARG A 216 16.76 1.36 8.12
CA ARG A 216 17.05 1.28 9.57
C ARG A 216 18.47 1.76 9.93
N ASN A 217 19.41 1.73 8.97
CA ASN A 217 20.76 2.25 9.14
C ASN A 217 20.82 3.79 9.13
N GLY A 218 19.69 4.48 8.88
CA GLY A 218 19.57 5.93 8.83
C GLY A 218 19.67 6.53 7.44
N ASP A 219 19.91 5.73 6.40
CA ASP A 219 19.84 6.21 5.01
C ASP A 219 18.40 6.59 4.64
N VAL A 220 18.24 7.53 3.72
CA VAL A 220 16.93 7.97 3.23
C VAL A 220 17.00 8.14 1.72
N TYR A 221 16.07 7.50 1.03
CA TYR A 221 15.78 7.82 -0.37
C TYR A 221 14.44 8.55 -0.48
N GLU A 222 14.41 9.63 -1.22
CA GLU A 222 13.20 10.37 -1.58
C GLU A 222 13.19 10.57 -3.09
N GLY A 223 12.20 10.02 -3.79
CA GLY A 223 12.15 10.08 -5.25
C GLY A 223 11.01 9.30 -5.87
N GLN A 224 11.19 9.00 -7.15
CA GLN A 224 10.21 8.30 -7.96
C GLN A 224 10.44 6.78 -7.95
N TYR A 225 9.33 6.05 -8.07
CA TYR A 225 9.29 4.59 -8.15
C TYR A 225 8.42 4.15 -9.33
N VAL A 226 8.82 3.09 -9.99
CA VAL A 226 8.01 2.35 -10.95
C VAL A 226 8.16 0.87 -10.65
N ASN A 227 7.04 0.18 -10.39
CA ASN A 227 6.98 -1.26 -10.10
C ASN A 227 7.97 -1.70 -8.99
N GLY A 228 8.12 -0.88 -7.95
CA GLY A 228 8.98 -1.17 -6.80
C GLY A 228 10.43 -0.70 -6.94
N GLU A 229 10.84 -0.24 -8.12
CA GLU A 229 12.22 0.19 -8.35
C GLU A 229 12.35 1.72 -8.40
N ARG A 230 13.45 2.24 -7.83
CA ARG A 230 13.78 3.68 -7.89
C ARG A 230 14.07 4.06 -9.34
N THR A 231 13.44 5.12 -9.82
CA THR A 231 13.58 5.62 -11.18
C THR A 231 13.41 7.14 -11.24
N GLY A 232 13.75 7.75 -12.38
CA GLY A 232 13.61 9.22 -12.54
C GLY A 232 14.40 10.01 -11.52
N GLU A 233 13.90 11.18 -11.15
CA GLU A 233 14.57 12.08 -10.20
C GLU A 233 14.41 11.59 -8.76
N GLY A 234 15.53 11.65 -8.01
CA GLY A 234 15.53 11.28 -6.59
C GLY A 234 16.73 11.83 -5.83
N ILE A 235 16.59 11.83 -4.51
CA ILE A 235 17.65 12.21 -3.56
C ILE A 235 17.90 11.01 -2.65
N PHE A 236 19.17 10.59 -2.58
CA PHE A 236 19.61 9.59 -1.62
C PHE A 236 20.53 10.27 -0.59
N LYS A 237 20.12 10.25 0.67
CA LYS A 237 20.89 10.78 1.80
C LYS A 237 21.43 9.60 2.61
N PHE A 238 22.73 9.51 2.71
CA PHE A 238 23.41 8.50 3.49
C PHE A 238 23.48 8.92 4.96
N ALA A 239 23.45 7.98 5.88
CA ALA A 239 23.63 8.21 7.32
C ALA A 239 24.98 8.86 7.65
N THR A 240 26.00 8.67 6.80
CA THR A 240 27.31 9.35 6.87
C THR A 240 27.21 10.86 6.67
N GLY A 241 26.11 11.33 6.08
CA GLY A 241 25.88 12.70 5.66
C GLY A 241 26.28 12.98 4.22
N ASP A 242 26.68 11.96 3.46
CA ASP A 242 26.84 12.02 2.02
C ASP A 242 25.47 12.13 1.36
N GLN A 243 25.41 12.65 0.12
CA GLN A 243 24.16 12.79 -0.60
C GLN A 243 24.37 12.63 -2.11
N TYR A 244 23.45 11.90 -2.73
CA TYR A 244 23.26 11.92 -4.17
C TYR A 244 21.93 12.60 -4.52
N ASN A 245 21.94 13.49 -5.51
CA ASN A 245 20.77 14.11 -6.08
C ASN A 245 20.85 14.00 -7.60
N GLY A 246 19.94 13.27 -8.22
CA GLY A 246 19.97 13.05 -9.66
C GLY A 246 19.05 11.94 -10.11
N HIS A 247 19.30 11.48 -11.33
CA HIS A 247 18.52 10.43 -11.96
C HIS A 247 18.86 9.04 -11.46
N PHE A 248 17.83 8.21 -11.36
CA PHE A 248 17.90 6.77 -11.12
C PHE A 248 17.27 5.99 -12.27
N LEU A 249 17.78 4.83 -12.54
CA LEU A 249 17.24 3.84 -13.48
C LEU A 249 17.42 2.44 -12.87
N ASN A 250 16.32 1.70 -12.73
CA ASN A 250 16.32 0.34 -12.15
C ASN A 250 17.07 0.27 -10.80
N GLY A 251 16.84 1.26 -9.93
CA GLY A 251 17.46 1.34 -8.61
C GLY A 251 18.85 1.92 -8.57
N GLU A 252 19.52 2.16 -9.71
CA GLU A 252 20.91 2.64 -9.80
C GLU A 252 20.99 4.11 -10.20
N GLN A 253 22.06 4.80 -9.74
CA GLN A 253 22.40 6.15 -10.19
C GLN A 253 22.70 6.13 -11.70
N SER A 254 22.02 6.98 -12.46
CA SER A 254 22.13 7.03 -13.92
C SER A 254 21.87 8.46 -14.42
N GLY A 255 22.25 8.76 -15.69
CA GLY A 255 22.00 10.09 -16.28
C GLY A 255 22.72 11.20 -15.55
N GLN A 256 22.10 12.36 -15.41
CA GLN A 256 22.69 13.51 -14.71
C GLN A 256 22.48 13.42 -13.20
N GLY A 257 23.53 13.74 -12.44
CA GLY A 257 23.43 13.78 -10.99
C GLY A 257 24.61 14.44 -10.30
N THR A 258 24.36 14.85 -9.05
CA THR A 258 25.39 15.41 -8.16
C THR A 258 25.55 14.51 -6.95
N PHE A 259 26.78 14.07 -6.70
CA PHE A 259 27.14 13.39 -5.46
C PHE A 259 28.01 14.32 -4.59
N ILE A 260 27.63 14.47 -3.34
CA ILE A 260 28.35 15.25 -2.34
C ILE A 260 28.90 14.28 -1.28
N TRP A 261 30.21 14.08 -1.26
CA TRP A 261 30.89 13.42 -0.15
C TRP A 261 31.14 14.46 0.93
N LYS A 262 30.48 14.32 2.06
CA LYS A 262 30.51 15.29 3.16
C LYS A 262 31.95 15.61 3.57
N ASN A 263 32.33 16.90 3.47
CA ASN A 263 33.67 17.39 3.83
C ASN A 263 34.83 16.81 3.00
N VAL A 264 34.58 16.15 1.89
CA VAL A 264 35.61 15.50 1.05
C VAL A 264 35.63 16.08 -0.36
N ALA A 265 34.51 16.00 -1.06
CA ALA A 265 34.44 16.37 -2.47
C ALA A 265 32.98 16.49 -2.94
N ASN A 266 32.81 16.99 -4.18
CA ASN A 266 31.57 16.76 -4.91
C ASN A 266 31.86 16.42 -6.37
N TYR A 267 30.91 15.71 -6.98
CA TYR A 267 30.89 15.42 -8.41
C TYR A 267 29.55 15.81 -8.99
N THR A 268 29.56 16.52 -10.09
CA THR A 268 28.37 16.84 -10.88
C THR A 268 28.63 16.42 -12.32
N GLY A 269 27.79 15.53 -12.84
CA GLY A 269 27.98 15.03 -14.20
C GLY A 269 27.13 13.79 -14.49
N GLN A 270 27.57 13.07 -15.51
CA GLN A 270 26.88 11.85 -15.96
C GLN A 270 27.26 10.65 -15.11
N TRP A 271 26.27 9.77 -14.91
CA TRP A 271 26.34 8.54 -14.15
C TRP A 271 25.85 7.36 -15.00
N GLN A 272 26.41 6.20 -14.81
CA GLN A 272 25.96 4.93 -15.38
C GLN A 272 26.24 3.81 -14.38
N ASN A 273 25.21 3.07 -14.00
CA ASN A 273 25.30 1.90 -13.10
C ASN A 273 26.09 2.24 -11.82
N ASN A 274 25.67 3.31 -11.11
CA ASN A 274 26.31 3.84 -9.88
C ASN A 274 27.76 4.34 -10.05
N MET A 275 28.25 4.49 -11.28
CA MET A 275 29.62 4.96 -11.56
C MET A 275 29.59 6.29 -12.31
N ARG A 276 30.54 7.20 -11.97
CA ARG A 276 30.80 8.41 -12.76
C ARG A 276 31.20 7.98 -14.17
N HIS A 277 30.51 8.54 -15.16
CA HIS A 277 30.68 8.21 -16.56
C HIS A 277 30.46 9.44 -17.45
N GLY A 278 30.84 9.40 -18.74
CA GLY A 278 30.61 10.49 -19.67
C GLY A 278 31.34 11.77 -19.26
N HIS A 279 30.64 12.91 -19.24
CA HIS A 279 31.25 14.23 -18.91
C HIS A 279 30.81 14.67 -17.51
N GLY A 280 31.78 15.20 -16.72
CA GLY A 280 31.47 15.70 -15.38
C GLY A 280 32.61 16.50 -14.73
N THR A 281 32.25 17.21 -13.67
CA THR A 281 33.15 18.01 -12.86
C THR A 281 33.28 17.42 -11.47
N TYR A 282 34.50 17.19 -11.04
CA TYR A 282 34.82 16.73 -9.67
C TYR A 282 35.60 17.85 -8.96
N LYS A 283 35.14 18.27 -7.79
CA LYS A 283 35.78 19.29 -6.95
C LYS A 283 36.24 18.66 -5.65
N TRP A 284 37.54 18.74 -5.38
CA TRP A 284 38.11 18.28 -4.12
C TRP A 284 38.01 19.38 -3.04
N LYS A 285 38.04 18.95 -1.79
CA LYS A 285 38.00 19.87 -0.64
C LYS A 285 39.17 20.85 -0.61
N ASN A 286 40.33 20.46 -1.11
CA ASN A 286 41.53 21.32 -1.19
C ASN A 286 41.42 22.45 -2.23
N GLY A 287 40.33 22.48 -3.01
CA GLY A 287 40.10 23.49 -4.07
C GLY A 287 40.47 23.02 -5.46
N ASP A 288 41.09 21.87 -5.63
CA ASP A 288 41.31 21.29 -6.95
C ASP A 288 39.99 20.99 -7.65
N GLU A 289 39.97 21.09 -8.99
CA GLU A 289 38.79 20.82 -9.81
C GLU A 289 39.23 20.11 -11.10
N TYR A 290 38.58 18.99 -11.40
CA TYR A 290 38.68 18.33 -12.70
C TYR A 290 37.35 18.41 -13.43
N THR A 291 37.40 18.90 -14.68
CA THR A 291 36.26 18.87 -15.61
C THR A 291 36.68 18.15 -16.88
N GLY A 292 35.99 17.07 -17.23
CA GLY A 292 36.33 16.27 -18.39
C GLY A 292 35.60 14.96 -18.48
N SER A 293 36.17 14.05 -19.25
CA SER A 293 35.59 12.72 -19.50
C SER A 293 35.89 11.72 -18.37
N TRP A 294 34.91 10.84 -18.12
CA TRP A 294 34.92 9.83 -17.08
C TRP A 294 34.52 8.49 -17.66
N VAL A 295 35.18 7.43 -17.27
CA VAL A 295 34.80 6.02 -17.53
C VAL A 295 34.96 5.24 -16.25
N ASN A 296 33.86 4.61 -15.76
CA ASN A 296 33.85 3.74 -14.60
C ASN A 296 34.61 4.32 -13.39
N ASN A 297 34.21 5.53 -12.96
CA ASN A 297 34.77 6.28 -11.84
C ASN A 297 36.18 6.85 -12.05
N LYS A 298 36.80 6.66 -13.21
CA LYS A 298 38.16 7.17 -13.50
C LYS A 298 38.11 8.30 -14.53
N MET A 299 38.99 9.30 -14.37
CA MET A 299 39.25 10.28 -15.41
C MET A 299 39.80 9.54 -16.64
N ASP A 300 39.13 9.63 -17.77
CA ASP A 300 39.56 8.95 -19.00
C ASP A 300 39.08 9.72 -20.24
N GLY A 301 40.03 10.10 -21.11
CA GLY A 301 39.78 10.98 -22.24
C GLY A 301 40.25 12.44 -21.96
N LYS A 302 39.70 13.41 -22.67
CA LYS A 302 40.08 14.83 -22.55
C LYS A 302 39.51 15.46 -21.29
N GLY A 303 40.33 16.32 -20.63
CA GLY A 303 39.89 17.03 -19.44
C GLY A 303 40.82 18.19 -19.07
N VAL A 304 40.31 18.99 -18.14
CA VAL A 304 41.00 20.14 -17.55
C VAL A 304 41.08 19.91 -16.05
N LEU A 305 42.29 19.85 -15.51
CA LEU A 305 42.53 19.85 -14.07
C LEU A 305 43.04 21.20 -13.65
N ARG A 306 42.34 21.89 -12.75
CA ARG A 306 42.74 23.11 -12.08
C ARG A 306 43.15 22.76 -10.66
N THR A 307 44.34 23.14 -10.26
CA THR A 307 44.82 22.97 -8.89
C THR A 307 44.59 24.24 -8.07
N ALA A 308 44.51 24.10 -6.76
CA ALA A 308 44.20 25.19 -5.84
C ALA A 308 45.20 26.36 -5.92
N ASP A 309 46.44 26.09 -6.35
CA ASP A 309 47.47 27.12 -6.61
C ASP A 309 47.23 27.91 -7.90
N GLY A 310 46.18 27.59 -8.69
CA GLY A 310 45.82 28.23 -9.94
C GLY A 310 46.44 27.62 -11.19
N THR A 311 47.26 26.58 -11.09
CA THR A 311 47.77 25.82 -12.24
C THR A 311 46.65 25.14 -12.99
N LYS A 312 46.70 25.21 -14.33
CA LYS A 312 45.70 24.60 -15.20
C LYS A 312 46.35 23.59 -16.15
N PHE A 313 46.09 22.33 -15.95
CA PHE A 313 46.46 21.28 -16.88
C PHE A 313 45.28 21.04 -17.86
N ASN A 314 45.54 21.12 -19.15
CA ASN A 314 44.60 20.79 -20.22
C ASN A 314 45.22 19.68 -21.06
N GLY A 315 44.65 18.49 -21.05
CA GLY A 315 45.24 17.33 -21.72
C GLY A 315 44.36 16.08 -21.67
N GLU A 316 44.98 14.98 -21.94
CA GLU A 316 44.36 13.67 -21.91
C GLU A 316 44.62 12.94 -20.59
N PHE A 317 43.69 12.11 -20.21
CA PHE A 317 43.77 11.22 -19.05
C PHE A 317 43.48 9.79 -19.51
N LYS A 318 44.10 8.81 -18.87
CA LYS A 318 43.85 7.40 -19.06
C LYS A 318 43.89 6.69 -17.72
N GLU A 319 42.82 5.98 -17.38
CA GLU A 319 42.73 5.24 -16.12
C GLU A 319 43.04 6.12 -14.87
N GLY A 320 42.63 7.40 -14.89
CA GLY A 320 42.85 8.37 -13.82
C GLY A 320 44.22 9.07 -13.82
N ARG A 321 45.10 8.78 -14.79
CA ARG A 321 46.44 9.33 -14.87
C ARG A 321 46.57 10.27 -16.07
N LYS A 322 47.39 11.35 -15.95
CA LYS A 322 47.75 12.21 -17.08
C LYS A 322 48.35 11.37 -18.21
N HIS A 323 47.91 11.55 -19.44
CA HIS A 323 48.37 10.80 -20.60
C HIS A 323 48.33 11.67 -21.85
N GLY A 324 49.06 11.30 -22.91
CA GLY A 324 49.02 11.97 -24.19
C GLY A 324 49.51 13.42 -24.14
N LYS A 325 49.16 14.19 -25.15
CA LYS A 325 49.54 15.60 -25.28
C LYS A 325 48.85 16.50 -24.28
N SER A 326 49.56 17.50 -23.76
CA SER A 326 49.01 18.41 -22.77
C SER A 326 49.63 19.79 -22.85
N VAL A 327 48.88 20.78 -22.31
CA VAL A 327 49.34 22.13 -22.01
C VAL A 327 49.09 22.39 -20.54
N GLU A 328 50.12 22.72 -19.80
CA GLU A 328 50.06 23.16 -18.41
C GLU A 328 50.33 24.67 -18.34
N LEU A 329 49.33 25.45 -17.91
CA LEU A 329 49.41 26.89 -17.70
C LEU A 329 49.60 27.15 -16.21
N ARG A 330 50.64 27.91 -15.85
CA ARG A 330 50.95 28.29 -14.46
C ARG A 330 50.31 29.66 -14.12
N PRO A 331 50.16 29.96 -12.82
CA PRO A 331 49.56 31.22 -12.36
C PRO A 331 50.29 32.51 -12.86
N ASP A 332 51.58 32.42 -13.08
CA ASP A 332 52.42 33.53 -13.60
C ASP A 332 52.22 33.79 -15.12
N GLY A 333 51.38 32.99 -15.77
CA GLY A 333 51.07 33.03 -17.20
C GLY A 333 52.07 32.25 -18.06
N SER A 334 53.11 31.65 -17.49
CA SER A 334 54.01 30.75 -18.22
C SER A 334 53.29 29.40 -18.51
N LYS A 335 53.72 28.73 -19.59
CA LYS A 335 53.16 27.43 -19.95
C LYS A 335 54.23 26.42 -20.35
N ILE A 336 53.87 25.15 -20.19
CA ILE A 336 54.61 24.04 -20.75
C ILE A 336 53.72 23.18 -21.63
N GLU A 337 54.16 22.90 -22.84
CA GLU A 337 53.58 21.90 -23.74
C GLU A 337 54.44 20.63 -23.68
N CYS A 338 53.86 19.51 -23.30
CA CYS A 338 54.53 18.27 -23.17
C CYS A 338 53.59 17.07 -23.37
N THR A 339 54.19 15.88 -23.45
CA THR A 339 53.45 14.63 -23.45
C THR A 339 53.56 13.97 -22.09
N TYR A 340 52.52 13.21 -21.72
CA TYR A 340 52.51 12.35 -20.53
C TYR A 340 52.35 10.89 -20.93
N LYS A 341 52.98 10.00 -20.20
CA LYS A 341 52.76 8.54 -20.25
C LYS A 341 52.58 8.02 -18.83
N ASP A 342 51.43 7.42 -18.54
CA ASP A 342 51.12 6.81 -17.28
C ASP A 342 51.32 7.72 -16.02
N GLY A 343 51.03 9.02 -16.19
CA GLY A 343 51.14 10.04 -15.14
C GLY A 343 52.45 10.82 -15.12
N GLU A 344 53.46 10.37 -15.85
CA GLU A 344 54.78 11.03 -15.88
C GLU A 344 55.02 11.75 -17.20
N ARG A 345 55.74 12.90 -17.14
CA ARG A 345 56.19 13.62 -18.35
C ARG A 345 57.09 12.71 -19.18
N HIS A 346 56.85 12.64 -20.48
CA HIS A 346 57.55 11.76 -21.40
C HIS A 346 57.63 12.41 -22.79
N GLY A 347 58.76 12.23 -23.52
CA GLY A 347 58.92 12.81 -24.86
C GLY A 347 59.24 14.31 -24.84
N LYS A 348 59.14 14.94 -26.02
CA LYS A 348 59.54 16.34 -26.22
C LYS A 348 58.63 17.31 -25.44
N TYR A 349 59.28 18.37 -24.93
CA TYR A 349 58.56 19.49 -24.29
C TYR A 349 59.08 20.85 -24.78
N VAL A 350 58.23 21.88 -24.65
CA VAL A 350 58.56 23.28 -24.89
C VAL A 350 57.96 24.12 -23.74
N GLU A 351 58.82 24.94 -23.12
CA GLU A 351 58.38 25.90 -22.12
C GLU A 351 58.34 27.30 -22.75
N TYR A 352 57.34 28.08 -22.31
CA TYR A 352 57.09 29.45 -22.77
C TYR A 352 56.96 30.37 -21.56
N ASP A 353 57.44 31.61 -21.72
CA ASP A 353 57.14 32.70 -20.78
C ASP A 353 55.69 33.18 -20.91
N ARG A 354 55.27 34.14 -20.06
CA ARG A 354 53.92 34.73 -20.10
C ARG A 354 53.59 35.46 -21.41
N ASN A 355 54.62 35.89 -22.18
CA ASN A 355 54.48 36.59 -23.45
C ASN A 355 54.43 35.60 -24.65
N GLY A 356 54.58 34.30 -24.40
CA GLY A 356 54.59 33.25 -25.41
C GLY A 356 55.97 33.02 -26.05
N ASN A 357 57.05 33.59 -25.53
CA ASN A 357 58.41 33.31 -26.03
C ASN A 357 58.91 31.99 -25.48
N VAL A 358 59.57 31.22 -26.31
CA VAL A 358 60.20 29.93 -25.92
C VAL A 358 61.38 30.20 -24.99
N THR A 359 61.31 29.64 -23.77
CA THR A 359 62.35 29.74 -22.76
C THR A 359 63.20 28.49 -22.66
N LYS A 360 62.60 27.30 -22.94
CA LYS A 360 63.33 26.03 -22.84
C LYS A 360 62.71 24.98 -23.76
N LYS A 361 63.51 24.10 -24.30
CA LYS A 361 63.12 22.89 -25.04
C LYS A 361 63.96 21.71 -24.56
N GLY A 362 63.41 20.52 -24.63
CA GLY A 362 64.11 19.29 -24.27
C GLY A 362 63.23 18.05 -24.42
N GLU A 363 63.63 17.01 -23.77
CA GLU A 363 62.94 15.75 -23.75
C GLU A 363 62.87 15.21 -22.34
N TYR A 364 61.73 14.58 -22.00
CA TYR A 364 61.52 13.85 -20.76
C TYR A 364 61.55 12.36 -21.03
N SER A 365 62.15 11.60 -20.16
CA SER A 365 61.99 10.14 -20.06
C SER A 365 61.62 9.78 -18.64
N ASN A 366 60.39 9.20 -18.46
CA ASN A 366 59.83 8.81 -17.16
C ASN A 366 60.01 9.91 -16.09
N GLY A 367 59.53 11.09 -16.39
CA GLY A 367 59.52 12.26 -15.48
C GLY A 367 60.84 13.01 -15.34
N ARG A 368 61.96 12.54 -15.92
CA ARG A 368 63.27 13.15 -15.83
C ARG A 368 63.68 13.76 -17.16
N VAL A 369 64.31 14.94 -17.12
CA VAL A 369 64.88 15.57 -18.31
C VAL A 369 66.06 14.72 -18.77
N VAL A 370 66.04 14.37 -20.05
CA VAL A 370 67.15 13.73 -20.72
C VAL A 370 67.83 14.75 -21.61
N GLN A 371 69.14 14.77 -21.63
CA GLN A 371 69.92 15.73 -22.38
C GLN A 371 69.87 15.47 -23.86
#